data_b6c8f1fc8b78f0c63058cde202468ef7
#
_entry.id   b6c8f1fc8b78f0c63058cde202468ef7
#
_cell.length_a   1.000
_cell.length_b   1.000
_cell.length_c   1.000
_cell.angle_alpha   90.00
_cell.angle_beta   90.00
_cell.angle_gamma   90.00
#
_symmetry.space_group_name_H-M   'P 1'
#
loop_
_entity.id
_entity.type
_entity.pdbx_description
1 polymer ?
#
loop_
_entity_poly.entity_id
_entity_poly.type
_entity_poly.pdbx_seq_one_letter_code
_entity_poly.pdbx_strand_id
1 'polypeptide(L)'
;MNRYIYLYTLILLSCSGTIPDDVQNELDRLNMELIQTKQIADEAINKVDNLKKELLVSISKSDSLLFEQKKETTLLRASNAFHRGNNALLMKKYKKAISYYEKTIKLRPNDAHAHNNMGNAFKEMGDFDKAIKCYDKAINLKPDYASAYYNLGIVYQRKDEFSTALISYKIAARLADAGVQKWLKDGGHYW
;
A
#
# COMPACT_ATOMS: atom_id res chain seq x y z
N MET A 1 -19.41 -23.88 -58.07
CA MET A 1 -19.57 -24.99 -59.04
C MET A 1 -18.23 -25.62 -59.46
N ASN A 2 -17.08 -24.93 -59.39
CA ASN A 2 -15.79 -25.44 -59.84
C ASN A 2 -15.05 -26.40 -58.87
N ARG A 3 -15.37 -26.39 -57.58
CA ARG A 3 -14.64 -27.23 -56.58
C ARG A 3 -14.95 -28.73 -56.69
N TYR A 4 -16.14 -29.09 -57.13
CA TYR A 4 -16.53 -30.50 -57.29
C TYR A 4 -15.98 -31.11 -58.61
N ILE A 5 -15.78 -30.29 -59.66
CA ILE A 5 -15.21 -30.70 -60.90
C ILE A 5 -13.72 -31.10 -60.70
N TYR A 6 -12.99 -30.33 -59.90
CA TYR A 6 -11.57 -30.65 -59.54
C TYR A 6 -11.44 -31.93 -58.72
N LEU A 7 -12.33 -32.16 -57.74
CA LEU A 7 -12.31 -33.42 -56.99
C LEU A 7 -12.65 -34.63 -57.87
N TYR A 8 -13.58 -34.46 -58.80
CA TYR A 8 -13.97 -35.55 -59.72
C TYR A 8 -12.88 -35.87 -60.75
N THR A 9 -12.15 -34.88 -61.24
CA THR A 9 -10.99 -35.09 -62.10
C THR A 9 -9.82 -35.73 -61.37
N LEU A 10 -9.57 -35.39 -60.09
CA LEU A 10 -8.55 -36.06 -59.26
C LEU A 10 -8.88 -37.53 -58.99
N ILE A 11 -10.15 -37.88 -58.80
CA ILE A 11 -10.60 -39.26 -58.58
C ILE A 11 -10.48 -40.09 -59.89
N LEU A 12 -10.80 -39.49 -61.05
CA LEU A 12 -10.66 -40.16 -62.37
C LEU A 12 -9.18 -40.33 -62.78
N LEU A 13 -8.29 -39.43 -62.36
CA LEU A 13 -6.84 -39.47 -62.64
C LEU A 13 -6.10 -40.50 -61.77
N SER A 14 -6.67 -40.94 -60.64
CA SER A 14 -6.09 -42.04 -59.83
C SER A 14 -6.07 -43.39 -60.54
N CYS A 15 -6.78 -43.55 -61.67
CA CYS A 15 -6.83 -44.74 -62.43
C CYS A 15 -5.81 -44.77 -63.63
N SER A 16 -5.19 -43.63 -63.98
CA SER A 16 -4.25 -43.54 -65.13
C SER A 16 -2.76 -43.32 -64.81
N GLY A 17 -2.47 -43.16 -63.49
CA GLY A 17 -1.09 -43.14 -62.96
C GLY A 17 -0.23 -41.89 -63.25
N THR A 18 -0.73 -40.87 -63.94
CA THR A 18 -0.01 -39.60 -64.16
C THR A 18 -0.94 -38.44 -64.13
N ILE A 19 -0.65 -37.48 -63.20
CA ILE A 19 -1.33 -36.20 -63.11
C ILE A 19 -0.90 -35.31 -64.29
N PRO A 20 -1.79 -34.67 -65.03
CA PRO A 20 -1.39 -33.75 -66.09
C PRO A 20 -0.52 -32.60 -65.52
N ASP A 21 0.50 -32.21 -66.26
CA ASP A 21 1.52 -31.22 -65.84
C ASP A 21 0.86 -29.86 -65.47
N ASP A 22 -0.18 -29.47 -66.16
CA ASP A 22 -0.95 -28.24 -65.84
C ASP A 22 -1.65 -28.30 -64.50
N VAL A 23 -2.20 -29.45 -64.11
CA VAL A 23 -2.83 -29.67 -62.80
C VAL A 23 -1.78 -29.73 -61.68
N GLN A 24 -0.63 -30.36 -61.95
CA GLN A 24 0.48 -30.42 -60.99
C GLN A 24 1.03 -29.01 -60.73
N ASN A 25 1.27 -28.21 -61.75
CA ASN A 25 1.77 -26.85 -61.66
C ASN A 25 0.78 -25.95 -60.87
N GLU A 26 -0.52 -26.09 -61.06
CA GLU A 26 -1.52 -25.32 -60.29
C GLU A 26 -1.57 -25.78 -58.82
N LEU A 27 -1.42 -27.09 -58.56
CA LEU A 27 -1.33 -27.63 -57.21
C LEU A 27 -0.11 -27.10 -56.45
N ASP A 28 1.05 -27.07 -57.11
CA ASP A 28 2.29 -26.55 -56.53
C ASP A 28 2.19 -25.05 -56.24
N ARG A 29 1.56 -24.28 -57.14
CA ARG A 29 1.27 -22.87 -56.93
C ARG A 29 0.35 -22.64 -55.70
N LEU A 30 -0.74 -23.40 -55.59
CA LEU A 30 -1.67 -23.31 -54.44
C LEU A 30 -1.00 -23.72 -53.15
N ASN A 31 -0.12 -24.72 -53.17
CA ASN A 31 0.68 -25.13 -52.02
C ASN A 31 1.64 -24.02 -51.58
N MET A 32 2.31 -23.35 -52.51
CA MET A 32 3.16 -22.20 -52.19
C MET A 32 2.38 -21.03 -51.61
N GLU A 33 1.21 -20.68 -52.14
CA GLU A 33 0.32 -19.66 -51.61
C GLU A 33 -0.18 -20.03 -50.18
N LEU A 34 -0.46 -21.31 -49.93
CA LEU A 34 -0.86 -21.81 -48.61
C LEU A 34 0.28 -21.70 -47.62
N ILE A 35 1.50 -22.05 -47.98
CA ILE A 35 2.69 -21.92 -47.13
C ILE A 35 2.93 -20.45 -46.79
N GLN A 36 2.85 -19.56 -47.76
CA GLN A 36 3.05 -18.13 -47.58
C GLN A 36 1.99 -17.52 -46.66
N THR A 37 0.73 -17.88 -46.86
CA THR A 37 -0.38 -17.40 -45.97
C THR A 37 -0.24 -17.93 -44.54
N LYS A 38 0.24 -19.17 -44.37
CA LYS A 38 0.53 -19.74 -43.05
C LYS A 38 1.67 -18.99 -42.36
N GLN A 39 2.76 -18.69 -43.08
CA GLN A 39 3.86 -17.90 -42.51
C GLN A 39 3.40 -16.51 -42.02
N ILE A 40 2.60 -15.79 -42.84
CA ILE A 40 2.05 -14.50 -42.45
C ILE A 40 1.14 -14.61 -41.20
N ALA A 41 0.34 -15.67 -41.14
CA ALA A 41 -0.51 -15.91 -39.97
C ALA A 41 0.33 -16.19 -38.70
N ASP A 42 1.37 -17.01 -38.79
CA ASP A 42 2.27 -17.32 -37.68
C ASP A 42 3.03 -16.06 -37.19
N GLU A 43 3.49 -15.21 -38.09
CA GLU A 43 4.13 -13.94 -37.76
C GLU A 43 3.15 -12.98 -37.07
N ALA A 44 1.90 -12.92 -37.56
CA ALA A 44 0.86 -12.11 -36.93
C ALA A 44 0.51 -12.57 -35.50
N ILE A 45 0.41 -13.90 -35.29
CA ILE A 45 0.18 -14.51 -33.97
C ILE A 45 1.33 -14.15 -33.03
N ASN A 46 2.58 -14.32 -33.45
CA ASN A 46 3.74 -13.95 -32.63
C ASN A 46 3.77 -12.47 -32.26
N LYS A 47 3.40 -11.61 -33.20
CA LYS A 47 3.31 -10.17 -32.92
C LYS A 47 2.20 -9.83 -31.90
N VAL A 48 1.05 -10.48 -32.00
CA VAL A 48 -0.05 -10.33 -31.01
C VAL A 48 0.38 -10.80 -29.63
N ASP A 49 1.07 -11.94 -29.55
CA ASP A 49 1.55 -12.45 -28.26
C ASP A 49 2.60 -11.54 -27.60
N ASN A 50 3.49 -10.95 -28.40
CA ASN A 50 4.46 -9.98 -27.90
C ASN A 50 3.77 -8.70 -27.40
N LEU A 51 2.84 -8.15 -28.16
CA LEU A 51 2.05 -6.98 -27.75
C LEU A 51 1.25 -7.24 -26.48
N LYS A 52 0.70 -8.45 -26.33
CA LYS A 52 -0.01 -8.87 -25.12
C LYS A 52 0.92 -8.88 -23.90
N LYS A 53 2.15 -9.38 -24.05
CA LYS A 53 3.16 -9.35 -22.97
C LYS A 53 3.53 -7.93 -22.57
N GLU A 54 3.79 -7.06 -23.54
CA GLU A 54 4.12 -5.65 -23.29
C GLU A 54 2.97 -4.93 -22.59
N LEU A 55 1.73 -5.18 -23.01
CA LEU A 55 0.55 -4.61 -22.39
C LEU A 55 0.41 -5.05 -20.93
N LEU A 56 0.60 -6.33 -20.62
CA LEU A 56 0.55 -6.84 -19.25
C LEU A 56 1.60 -6.19 -18.34
N VAL A 57 2.82 -6.00 -18.83
CA VAL A 57 3.89 -5.31 -18.12
C VAL A 57 3.50 -3.84 -17.86
N SER A 58 2.94 -3.16 -18.85
CA SER A 58 2.49 -1.77 -18.74
C SER A 58 1.37 -1.60 -17.71
N ILE A 59 0.38 -2.51 -17.72
CA ILE A 59 -0.70 -2.53 -16.73
C ILE A 59 -0.14 -2.72 -15.32
N SER A 60 0.72 -3.71 -15.10
CA SER A 60 1.34 -3.97 -13.80
C SER A 60 2.12 -2.76 -13.27
N LYS A 61 2.85 -2.06 -14.14
CA LYS A 61 3.57 -0.83 -13.79
C LYS A 61 2.61 0.30 -13.42
N SER A 62 1.53 0.46 -14.17
CA SER A 62 0.49 1.47 -13.89
C SER A 62 -0.18 1.22 -12.53
N ASP A 63 -0.53 -0.04 -12.23
CA ASP A 63 -1.15 -0.42 -10.96
C ASP A 63 -0.22 -0.14 -9.77
N SER A 64 1.08 -0.44 -9.90
CA SER A 64 2.06 -0.14 -8.85
C SER A 64 2.20 1.37 -8.59
N LEU A 65 2.23 2.19 -9.64
CA LEU A 65 2.27 3.64 -9.51
C LEU A 65 1.00 4.20 -8.85
N LEU A 66 -0.16 3.69 -9.22
CA LEU A 66 -1.44 4.09 -8.63
C LEU A 66 -1.51 3.71 -7.14
N PHE A 67 -0.99 2.55 -6.77
CA PHE A 67 -0.89 2.11 -5.38
C PHE A 67 -0.01 3.05 -4.55
N GLU A 68 1.20 3.40 -5.03
CA GLU A 68 2.10 4.33 -4.33
C GLU A 68 1.49 5.73 -4.22
N GLN A 69 0.86 6.25 -5.27
CA GLN A 69 0.18 7.54 -5.23
C GLN A 69 -0.97 7.55 -4.21
N LYS A 70 -1.75 6.47 -4.12
CA LYS A 70 -2.83 6.33 -3.14
C LYS A 70 -2.28 6.29 -1.71
N LYS A 71 -1.17 5.63 -1.49
CA LYS A 71 -0.47 5.57 -0.20
C LYS A 71 0.04 6.96 0.21
N GLU A 72 0.70 7.67 -0.69
CA GLU A 72 1.20 9.02 -0.44
C GLU A 72 0.07 10.01 -0.11
N THR A 73 -1.02 9.99 -0.89
CA THR A 73 -2.19 10.83 -0.60
C THR A 73 -2.82 10.52 0.75
N THR A 74 -2.82 9.24 1.16
CA THR A 74 -3.32 8.82 2.48
C THR A 74 -2.44 9.35 3.61
N LEU A 75 -1.11 9.26 3.46
CA LEU A 75 -0.16 9.81 4.42
C LEU A 75 -0.28 11.33 4.56
N LEU A 76 -0.43 12.04 3.46
CA LEU A 76 -0.63 13.48 3.47
C LEU A 76 -1.93 13.88 4.16
N ARG A 77 -3.04 13.17 3.89
CA ARG A 77 -4.33 13.40 4.57
C ARG A 77 -4.23 13.14 6.08
N ALA A 78 -3.52 12.09 6.49
CA ALA A 78 -3.29 11.80 7.91
C ALA A 78 -2.47 12.90 8.58
N SER A 79 -1.38 13.36 7.96
CA SER A 79 -0.55 14.45 8.46
C SER A 79 -1.35 15.75 8.60
N ASN A 80 -2.12 16.12 7.59
CA ASN A 80 -2.99 17.30 7.64
C ASN A 80 -4.03 17.22 8.78
N ALA A 81 -4.62 16.03 8.97
CA ALA A 81 -5.57 15.83 10.08
C ALA A 81 -4.86 15.99 11.44
N PHE A 82 -3.66 15.39 11.61
CA PHE A 82 -2.87 15.52 12.83
C PHE A 82 -2.54 16.97 13.16
N HIS A 83 -2.04 17.75 12.21
CA HIS A 83 -1.73 19.16 12.40
C HIS A 83 -2.97 20.00 12.77
N ARG A 84 -4.11 19.72 12.12
CA ARG A 84 -5.38 20.37 12.49
C ARG A 84 -5.83 20.01 13.91
N GLY A 85 -5.58 18.76 14.33
CA GLY A 85 -5.79 18.31 15.70
C GLY A 85 -4.95 19.10 16.69
N ASN A 86 -3.65 19.24 16.43
CA ASN A 86 -2.74 20.01 17.27
C ASN A 86 -3.17 21.49 17.36
N ASN A 87 -3.53 22.11 16.25
CA ASN A 87 -4.01 23.49 16.25
C ASN A 87 -5.31 23.65 17.05
N ALA A 88 -6.24 22.69 16.91
CA ALA A 88 -7.49 22.70 17.68
C ALA A 88 -7.23 22.51 19.17
N LEU A 89 -6.27 21.65 19.56
CA LEU A 89 -5.85 21.45 20.96
C LEU A 89 -5.26 22.74 21.55
N LEU A 90 -4.36 23.40 20.84
CA LEU A 90 -3.79 24.68 21.24
C LEU A 90 -4.86 25.77 21.42
N MET A 91 -5.87 25.76 20.55
CA MET A 91 -7.03 26.66 20.66
C MET A 91 -8.04 26.22 21.74
N LYS A 92 -7.74 25.21 22.57
CA LYS A 92 -8.63 24.61 23.58
C LYS A 92 -9.97 24.09 23.00
N LYS A 93 -10.04 23.84 21.69
CA LYS A 93 -11.20 23.25 20.99
C LYS A 93 -11.16 21.73 21.08
N TYR A 94 -11.20 21.16 22.27
CA TYR A 94 -10.86 19.75 22.55
C TYR A 94 -11.71 18.77 21.77
N LYS A 95 -13.02 18.93 21.68
CA LYS A 95 -13.90 18.06 20.88
C LYS A 95 -13.49 18.03 19.40
N LYS A 96 -13.08 19.20 18.87
CA LYS A 96 -12.62 19.32 17.48
C LYS A 96 -11.24 18.68 17.30
N ALA A 97 -10.34 18.80 18.28
CA ALA A 97 -9.06 18.14 18.30
C ALA A 97 -9.21 16.62 18.26
N ILE A 98 -10.07 16.05 19.10
CA ILE A 98 -10.40 14.62 19.14
C ILE A 98 -10.86 14.14 17.77
N SER A 99 -11.83 14.82 17.15
CA SER A 99 -12.32 14.44 15.80
C SER A 99 -11.22 14.42 14.74
N TYR A 100 -10.24 15.31 14.82
CA TYR A 100 -9.10 15.31 13.90
C TYR A 100 -8.11 14.17 14.20
N TYR A 101 -7.85 13.87 15.49
CA TYR A 101 -7.00 12.73 15.86
C TYR A 101 -7.65 11.39 15.50
N GLU A 102 -8.97 11.26 15.63
CA GLU A 102 -9.71 10.08 15.15
C GLU A 102 -9.53 9.87 13.63
N LYS A 103 -9.60 10.97 12.84
CA LYS A 103 -9.30 10.91 11.41
C LYS A 103 -7.86 10.49 11.14
N THR A 104 -6.91 10.99 11.92
CA THR A 104 -5.51 10.59 11.82
C THR A 104 -5.34 9.10 12.10
N ILE A 105 -5.92 8.61 13.20
CA ILE A 105 -5.86 7.20 13.63
C ILE A 105 -6.55 6.27 12.60
N LYS A 106 -7.66 6.71 12.01
CA LYS A 106 -8.31 5.94 10.93
C LYS A 106 -7.39 5.73 9.72
N LEU A 107 -6.56 6.72 9.39
CA LEU A 107 -5.64 6.68 8.26
C LEU A 107 -4.27 6.07 8.64
N ARG A 108 -3.85 6.23 9.89
CA ARG A 108 -2.61 5.70 10.49
C ARG A 108 -2.91 5.09 11.87
N PRO A 109 -3.39 3.84 11.94
CA PRO A 109 -3.82 3.23 13.21
C PRO A 109 -2.70 3.10 14.26
N ASN A 110 -1.46 3.03 13.82
CA ASN A 110 -0.29 2.85 14.69
C ASN A 110 0.43 4.18 14.99
N ASP A 111 -0.25 5.31 14.90
CA ASP A 111 0.32 6.62 15.24
C ASP A 111 0.23 6.87 16.77
N ALA A 112 1.30 6.53 17.49
CA ALA A 112 1.38 6.72 18.93
C ALA A 112 1.21 8.21 19.34
N HIS A 113 1.70 9.13 18.50
CA HIS A 113 1.56 10.57 18.78
C HIS A 113 0.10 11.04 18.69
N ALA A 114 -0.64 10.52 17.72
CA ALA A 114 -2.08 10.84 17.59
C ALA A 114 -2.87 10.32 18.79
N HIS A 115 -2.59 9.10 19.26
CA HIS A 115 -3.20 8.56 20.47
C HIS A 115 -2.85 9.38 21.72
N ASN A 116 -1.57 9.73 21.93
CA ASN A 116 -1.14 10.56 23.05
C ASN A 116 -1.84 11.96 23.04
N ASN A 117 -1.86 12.61 21.89
CA ASN A 117 -2.46 13.94 21.79
C ASN A 117 -4.00 13.91 21.92
N MET A 118 -4.66 12.84 21.50
CA MET A 118 -6.06 12.60 21.77
C MET A 118 -6.31 12.40 23.25
N GLY A 119 -5.43 11.69 23.95
CA GLY A 119 -5.41 11.58 25.41
C GLY A 119 -5.30 12.93 26.10
N ASN A 120 -4.43 13.82 25.62
CA ASN A 120 -4.31 15.18 26.12
C ASN A 120 -5.63 15.95 25.98
N ALA A 121 -6.32 15.83 24.85
CA ALA A 121 -7.62 16.49 24.67
C ALA A 121 -8.67 15.95 25.63
N PHE A 122 -8.74 14.64 25.89
CA PHE A 122 -9.64 14.05 26.88
C PHE A 122 -9.27 14.47 28.29
N LYS A 123 -7.99 14.50 28.65
CA LYS A 123 -7.48 14.98 29.94
C LYS A 123 -7.93 16.41 30.21
N GLU A 124 -7.78 17.31 29.26
CA GLU A 124 -8.20 18.71 29.41
C GLU A 124 -9.74 18.87 29.48
N MET A 125 -10.52 17.92 29.00
CA MET A 125 -11.97 17.84 29.16
C MET A 125 -12.39 17.22 30.51
N GLY A 126 -11.44 16.66 31.28
CA GLY A 126 -11.72 15.93 32.52
C GLY A 126 -12.19 14.48 32.32
N ASP A 127 -12.19 13.99 31.09
CA ASP A 127 -12.52 12.57 30.75
C ASP A 127 -11.28 11.69 30.96
N PHE A 128 -10.93 11.49 32.24
CA PHE A 128 -9.69 10.82 32.64
C PHE A 128 -9.62 9.36 32.18
N ASP A 129 -10.74 8.65 32.19
CA ASP A 129 -10.76 7.24 31.77
C ASP A 129 -10.48 7.06 30.28
N LYS A 130 -10.99 7.97 29.44
CA LYS A 130 -10.64 7.97 28.02
C LYS A 130 -9.21 8.43 27.78
N ALA A 131 -8.72 9.40 28.56
CA ALA A 131 -7.33 9.84 28.48
C ALA A 131 -6.37 8.68 28.77
N ILE A 132 -6.60 7.90 29.83
CA ILE A 132 -5.80 6.72 30.21
C ILE A 132 -5.79 5.72 29.04
N LYS A 133 -6.95 5.35 28.50
CA LYS A 133 -7.03 4.42 27.36
C LYS A 133 -6.20 4.88 26.15
N CYS A 134 -6.20 6.19 25.88
CA CYS A 134 -5.43 6.76 24.79
C CYS A 134 -3.91 6.69 25.05
N TYR A 135 -3.46 6.99 26.27
CA TYR A 135 -2.05 6.90 26.65
C TYR A 135 -1.56 5.47 26.68
N ASP A 136 -2.33 4.53 27.20
CA ASP A 136 -2.02 3.10 27.17
C ASP A 136 -1.84 2.61 25.73
N LYS A 137 -2.73 3.04 24.83
CA LYS A 137 -2.59 2.71 23.41
C LYS A 137 -1.32 3.32 22.82
N ALA A 138 -0.98 4.55 23.15
CA ALA A 138 0.26 5.20 22.70
C ALA A 138 1.50 4.46 23.21
N ILE A 139 1.49 4.02 24.48
CA ILE A 139 2.58 3.24 25.11
C ILE A 139 2.70 1.85 24.48
N ASN A 140 1.58 1.18 24.23
CA ASN A 140 1.60 -0.13 23.56
C ASN A 140 2.18 -0.05 22.15
N LEU A 141 1.98 1.07 21.44
CA LEU A 141 2.55 1.33 20.12
C LEU A 141 4.01 1.79 20.18
N LYS A 142 4.38 2.51 21.23
CA LYS A 142 5.72 3.05 21.47
C LYS A 142 6.07 2.93 22.95
N PRO A 143 6.66 1.79 23.41
CA PRO A 143 6.95 1.52 24.81
C PRO A 143 7.94 2.50 25.47
N ASP A 144 8.76 3.18 24.69
CA ASP A 144 9.72 4.19 25.13
C ASP A 144 9.17 5.64 25.09
N TYR A 145 7.86 5.80 25.03
CA TYR A 145 7.23 7.11 24.89
C TYR A 145 7.10 7.82 26.26
N ALA A 146 8.19 8.41 26.75
CA ALA A 146 8.28 9.09 28.03
C ALA A 146 7.12 10.08 28.26
N SER A 147 6.74 10.86 27.24
CA SER A 147 5.65 11.85 27.37
C SER A 147 4.28 11.22 27.65
N ALA A 148 4.02 10.01 27.16
CA ALA A 148 2.76 9.31 27.43
C ALA A 148 2.70 8.84 28.89
N TYR A 149 3.80 8.30 29.43
CA TYR A 149 3.91 7.95 30.84
C TYR A 149 3.79 9.18 31.76
N TYR A 150 4.41 10.29 31.40
CA TYR A 150 4.29 11.54 32.15
C TYR A 150 2.83 12.03 32.19
N ASN A 151 2.14 11.99 31.05
CA ASN A 151 0.72 12.37 30.96
C ASN A 151 -0.19 11.42 31.75
N LEU A 152 0.10 10.11 31.78
CA LEU A 152 -0.57 9.15 32.67
C LEU A 152 -0.38 9.52 34.14
N GLY A 153 0.83 9.87 34.55
CA GLY A 153 1.11 10.35 35.92
C GLY A 153 0.26 11.53 36.29
N ILE A 154 0.11 12.52 35.40
CA ILE A 154 -0.76 13.68 35.62
C ILE A 154 -2.23 13.26 35.82
N VAL A 155 -2.73 12.33 34.98
CA VAL A 155 -4.12 11.87 35.07
C VAL A 155 -4.37 11.12 36.37
N TYR A 156 -3.49 10.18 36.75
CA TYR A 156 -3.61 9.46 38.02
C TYR A 156 -3.51 10.39 39.24
N GLN A 157 -2.65 11.41 39.19
CA GLN A 157 -2.57 12.42 40.23
C GLN A 157 -3.89 13.21 40.35
N ARG A 158 -4.54 13.55 39.22
CA ARG A 158 -5.87 14.25 39.25
C ARG A 158 -7.01 13.33 39.67
N LYS A 159 -6.82 12.02 39.70
CA LYS A 159 -7.74 11.02 40.22
C LYS A 159 -7.43 10.63 41.67
N ASP A 160 -6.48 11.33 42.31
CA ASP A 160 -5.97 11.05 43.69
C ASP A 160 -5.31 9.65 43.82
N GLU A 161 -4.94 9.02 42.67
CA GLU A 161 -4.23 7.74 42.64
C GLU A 161 -2.70 7.96 42.70
N PHE A 162 -2.22 8.53 43.80
CA PHE A 162 -0.84 9.04 43.94
C PHE A 162 0.25 7.95 43.74
N SER A 163 0.00 6.73 44.21
CA SER A 163 0.95 5.62 44.04
C SER A 163 1.17 5.28 42.58
N THR A 164 0.11 5.20 41.80
CA THR A 164 0.16 4.90 40.34
C THR A 164 0.75 6.09 39.59
N ALA A 165 0.44 7.32 39.97
CA ALA A 165 1.04 8.52 39.41
C ALA A 165 2.58 8.50 39.58
N LEU A 166 3.06 8.19 40.81
CA LEU A 166 4.50 8.14 41.09
C LEU A 166 5.23 7.08 40.24
N ILE A 167 4.62 5.91 40.05
CA ILE A 167 5.17 4.88 39.19
C ILE A 167 5.30 5.40 37.75
N SER A 168 4.24 6.02 37.22
CA SER A 168 4.21 6.57 35.87
C SER A 168 5.28 7.66 35.68
N TYR A 169 5.46 8.54 36.63
CA TYR A 169 6.49 9.58 36.64
C TYR A 169 7.91 8.98 36.70
N LYS A 170 8.14 7.95 37.50
CA LYS A 170 9.45 7.26 37.58
C LYS A 170 9.80 6.61 36.24
N ILE A 171 8.84 5.98 35.56
CA ILE A 171 9.06 5.40 34.23
C ILE A 171 9.38 6.51 33.23
N ALA A 172 8.61 7.59 33.20
CA ALA A 172 8.84 8.73 32.32
C ALA A 172 10.23 9.35 32.49
N ALA A 173 10.66 9.56 33.77
CA ALA A 173 11.99 10.08 34.09
C ALA A 173 13.09 9.13 33.60
N ARG A 174 12.95 7.83 33.87
CA ARG A 174 13.94 6.83 33.42
C ARG A 174 14.07 6.78 31.89
N LEU A 175 12.97 6.91 31.17
CA LEU A 175 12.98 6.93 29.70
C LEU A 175 13.56 8.25 29.16
N ALA A 176 13.32 9.39 29.81
CA ALA A 176 13.93 10.67 29.47
C ALA A 176 15.46 10.64 29.70
N ASP A 177 15.89 10.10 30.84
CA ASP A 177 17.31 9.97 31.19
C ASP A 177 18.05 8.97 30.29
N ALA A 178 17.37 7.94 29.77
CA ALA A 178 17.99 7.00 28.84
C ALA A 178 18.52 7.68 27.56
N GLY A 179 17.84 8.74 27.11
CA GLY A 179 18.31 9.58 26.02
C GLY A 179 19.58 10.36 26.39
N VAL A 180 19.61 10.91 27.59
CA VAL A 180 20.76 11.63 28.15
C VAL A 180 21.91 10.66 28.43
N GLN A 181 21.62 9.50 29.02
CA GLN A 181 22.65 8.47 29.25
C GLN A 181 23.27 7.94 27.97
N LYS A 182 22.49 7.78 26.90
CA LYS A 182 23.02 7.40 25.59
C LYS A 182 23.93 8.50 25.04
N TRP A 183 23.52 9.76 25.12
CA TRP A 183 24.35 10.90 24.72
C TRP A 183 25.66 10.97 25.51
N LEU A 184 25.61 10.74 26.83
CA LEU A 184 26.78 10.67 27.69
C LEU A 184 27.70 9.49 27.33
N LYS A 185 27.16 8.33 26.98
CA LYS A 185 27.94 7.15 26.53
C LYS A 185 28.58 7.37 25.17
N ASP A 186 27.90 8.12 24.28
CA ASP A 186 28.37 8.39 22.92
C ASP A 186 29.40 9.55 22.84
N GLY A 187 29.89 10.06 23.97
CA GLY A 187 30.96 11.05 24.03
C GLY A 187 30.70 12.30 24.88
N GLY A 188 29.61 12.33 25.64
CA GLY A 188 29.36 13.37 26.64
C GLY A 188 30.30 13.19 27.86
N HIS A 189 30.93 14.27 28.28
CA HIS A 189 31.80 14.25 29.45
C HIS A 189 31.00 14.01 30.74
N TYR A 190 31.44 13.04 31.56
CA TYR A 190 31.01 12.91 32.97
C TYR A 190 31.52 14.10 33.76
N TRP A 191 30.65 14.72 34.51
CA TRP A 191 31.00 15.63 35.62
C TRP A 191 31.26 14.83 36.87
#